data_7078332bf9ab51feca2ac9c85de91bf2
#
_entry.id   7078332bf9ab51feca2ac9c85de91bf2
#
_cell.length_a   1.000
_cell.length_b   1.000
_cell.length_c   1.000
_cell.angle_alpha   90.00
_cell.angle_beta   90.00
_cell.angle_gamma   90.00
#
_symmetry.space_group_name_H-M   'P 1'
#
loop_
_entity.id
_entity.type
_entity.pdbx_description
1 polymer ?
#
loop_
_entity_poly.entity_id
_entity_poly.type
_entity_poly.pdbx_seq_one_letter_code
_entity_poly.pdbx_strand_id
1 'polypeptide(L)'
;MKNVVLIPLVASAALLGCQDANQSDPQNKASIESQKQIVAWAGKYEGTTPCMGCLSRCDDCPGMAVALELHEDKTYTLTRESLSGHNELETLTGQLRFDAKDENKIELINVSTRNLLYVDLDEKVLEIRVDKTAKPYQMQSDFVLDKLA
;
A
#
# COMPACT_ATOMS: atom_id res chain seq x y z
N MET A 1 -62.90 34.68 35.71
CA MET A 1 -63.43 34.42 34.34
C MET A 1 -62.63 33.29 33.77
N LYS A 2 -63.30 32.19 33.49
CA LYS A 2 -62.76 30.92 33.12
C LYS A 2 -62.56 30.89 31.60
N ASN A 3 -61.38 30.59 31.10
CA ASN A 3 -61.25 30.10 29.77
C ASN A 3 -60.50 28.77 29.75
N VAL A 4 -61.32 27.74 29.57
CA VAL A 4 -60.88 26.38 29.33
C VAL A 4 -60.53 26.27 27.86
N VAL A 5 -59.29 25.97 27.55
CA VAL A 5 -58.87 25.64 26.20
C VAL A 5 -58.70 24.12 26.11
N LEU A 6 -59.61 23.51 25.36
CA LEU A 6 -59.55 22.14 24.95
C LEU A 6 -58.45 21.92 23.91
N ILE A 7 -57.51 21.03 24.21
CA ILE A 7 -56.50 20.59 23.27
C ILE A 7 -56.98 19.27 22.60
N PRO A 8 -57.12 19.18 21.29
CA PRO A 8 -57.40 17.91 20.64
C PRO A 8 -56.17 17.03 20.57
N LEU A 9 -56.34 15.80 21.03
CA LEU A 9 -55.36 14.72 20.91
C LEU A 9 -55.33 14.28 19.45
N VAL A 10 -54.20 14.51 18.76
CA VAL A 10 -53.95 13.95 17.42
C VAL A 10 -53.18 12.65 17.62
N ALA A 11 -53.84 11.54 17.35
CA ALA A 11 -53.22 10.22 17.26
C ALA A 11 -52.41 10.13 15.97
N SER A 12 -51.09 10.10 16.07
CA SER A 12 -50.20 9.87 14.92
C SER A 12 -50.02 8.35 14.77
N ALA A 13 -50.54 7.81 13.67
CA ALA A 13 -50.32 6.45 13.24
C ALA A 13 -48.82 6.21 12.96
N ALA A 14 -48.26 5.21 13.61
CA ALA A 14 -46.93 4.69 13.30
C ALA A 14 -46.99 3.92 11.97
N LEU A 15 -46.44 4.51 10.92
CA LEU A 15 -46.12 3.81 9.69
C LEU A 15 -44.81 3.03 9.94
N LEU A 16 -44.94 1.75 10.13
CA LEU A 16 -43.84 0.79 10.02
C LEU A 16 -43.45 0.71 8.54
N GLY A 17 -42.59 1.61 8.12
CA GLY A 17 -41.90 1.49 6.87
C GLY A 17 -40.75 0.49 7.01
N CYS A 18 -40.90 -0.69 6.43
CA CYS A 18 -39.75 -1.53 6.11
C CYS A 18 -38.90 -0.74 5.12
N GLN A 19 -37.81 -0.17 5.60
CA GLN A 19 -36.77 0.31 4.73
C GLN A 19 -35.94 -0.89 4.31
N ASP A 20 -36.09 -1.28 3.05
CA ASP A 20 -35.12 -2.12 2.38
C ASP A 20 -33.74 -1.48 2.53
N ALA A 21 -32.90 -2.10 3.34
CA ALA A 21 -31.50 -1.73 3.54
C ALA A 21 -30.69 -2.13 2.30
N ASN A 22 -30.88 -1.43 1.19
CA ASN A 22 -30.09 -1.61 -0.03
C ASN A 22 -29.71 -0.29 -0.67
N GLN A 23 -29.48 0.74 0.17
CA GLN A 23 -28.71 1.90 -0.25
C GLN A 23 -27.25 1.66 0.14
N SER A 24 -26.51 1.04 -0.78
CA SER A 24 -25.05 1.03 -0.74
C SER A 24 -24.59 2.45 -0.89
N ASP A 25 -24.20 3.08 0.19
CA ASP A 25 -23.63 4.41 0.23
C ASP A 25 -22.35 4.40 -0.66
N PRO A 26 -22.25 5.24 -1.69
CA PRO A 26 -21.07 5.27 -2.57
C PRO A 26 -19.75 5.52 -1.81
N GLN A 27 -19.80 6.18 -0.66
CA GLN A 27 -18.63 6.39 0.19
C GLN A 27 -18.14 5.10 0.87
N ASN A 28 -19.07 4.20 1.22
CA ASN A 28 -18.70 2.93 1.85
C ASN A 28 -18.09 1.96 0.82
N LYS A 29 -18.53 2.03 -0.44
CA LYS A 29 -17.96 1.20 -1.50
C LYS A 29 -16.53 1.60 -1.85
N ALA A 30 -16.23 2.91 -1.91
CA ALA A 30 -14.90 3.43 -2.15
C ALA A 30 -13.92 3.05 -1.02
N SER A 31 -14.36 3.10 0.25
CA SER A 31 -13.50 2.71 1.37
C SER A 31 -13.25 1.20 1.45
N ILE A 32 -14.21 0.38 1.02
CA ILE A 32 -14.04 -1.09 0.95
C ILE A 32 -13.09 -1.48 -0.20
N GLU A 33 -13.20 -0.82 -1.36
CA GLU A 33 -12.28 -1.05 -2.47
C GLU A 33 -10.85 -0.63 -2.11
N SER A 34 -10.65 0.52 -1.48
CA SER A 34 -9.34 0.96 -1.01
C SER A 34 -8.75 0.02 0.04
N GLN A 35 -9.54 -0.48 0.97
CA GLN A 35 -9.08 -1.46 1.96
C GLN A 35 -8.74 -2.81 1.33
N LYS A 36 -9.53 -3.28 0.36
CA LYS A 36 -9.25 -4.52 -0.35
C LYS A 36 -7.96 -4.44 -1.16
N GLN A 37 -7.68 -3.28 -1.76
CA GLN A 37 -6.47 -3.04 -2.52
C GLN A 37 -5.24 -2.98 -1.59
N ILE A 38 -5.35 -2.39 -0.41
CA ILE A 38 -4.30 -2.39 0.62
C ILE A 38 -3.95 -3.83 1.02
N VAL A 39 -4.96 -4.67 1.27
CA VAL A 39 -4.74 -6.10 1.60
C VAL A 39 -4.08 -6.85 0.44
N ALA A 40 -4.40 -6.53 -0.80
CA ALA A 40 -3.80 -7.16 -1.97
C ALA A 40 -2.29 -6.85 -2.11
N TRP A 41 -1.83 -5.72 -1.57
CA TRP A 41 -0.41 -5.38 -1.56
C TRP A 41 0.35 -6.03 -0.42
N ALA A 42 -0.31 -6.37 0.67
CA ALA A 42 0.34 -7.01 1.80
C ALA A 42 0.97 -8.33 1.37
N GLY A 43 2.12 -8.63 1.91
CA GLY A 43 2.86 -9.85 1.61
C GLY A 43 4.35 -9.61 1.49
N LYS A 44 5.05 -10.68 1.19
CA LYS A 44 6.50 -10.71 1.09
C LYS A 44 6.92 -10.68 -0.38
N TYR A 45 7.91 -9.82 -0.67
CA TYR A 45 8.49 -9.63 -1.99
C TYR A 45 9.99 -9.85 -1.90
N GLU A 46 10.54 -10.61 -2.83
CA GLU A 46 11.98 -10.89 -2.85
C GLU A 46 12.55 -10.76 -4.26
N GLY A 47 13.82 -10.39 -4.33
CA GLY A 47 14.56 -10.32 -5.57
C GLY A 47 16.01 -9.92 -5.38
N THR A 48 16.75 -9.93 -6.48
CA THR A 48 18.13 -9.44 -6.50
C THR A 48 18.18 -8.16 -7.33
N THR A 49 18.67 -7.09 -6.73
CA THR A 49 18.84 -5.79 -7.37
C THR A 49 20.31 -5.48 -7.62
N PRO A 50 20.63 -4.46 -8.44
CA PRO A 50 21.99 -3.94 -8.52
C PRO A 50 22.50 -3.49 -7.15
N CYS A 51 23.82 -3.47 -6.99
CA CYS A 51 24.48 -2.93 -5.79
C CYS A 51 23.99 -1.52 -5.49
N MET A 52 24.05 -1.09 -4.22
CA MET A 52 23.64 0.25 -3.84
C MET A 52 24.43 1.30 -4.61
N GLY A 53 23.72 2.25 -5.23
CA GLY A 53 24.31 3.25 -6.11
C GLY A 53 24.48 2.85 -7.58
N CYS A 54 24.34 1.58 -7.93
CA CYS A 54 24.36 1.13 -9.32
C CYS A 54 22.99 1.31 -9.99
N LEU A 55 23.01 1.63 -11.29
CA LEU A 55 21.78 1.85 -12.09
C LEU A 55 21.37 0.60 -12.90
N SER A 56 22.22 -0.41 -12.95
CA SER A 56 22.00 -1.68 -13.63
C SER A 56 22.88 -2.76 -13.02
N ARG A 57 22.56 -4.02 -13.29
CA ARG A 57 23.46 -5.14 -12.98
C ARG A 57 24.69 -5.06 -13.88
N CYS A 58 25.83 -5.47 -13.34
CA CYS A 58 27.08 -5.64 -14.07
C CYS A 58 27.63 -7.04 -13.87
N ASP A 59 28.42 -7.52 -14.82
CA ASP A 59 28.91 -8.90 -14.82
C ASP A 59 29.78 -9.23 -13.60
N ASP A 60 30.48 -8.22 -13.06
CA ASP A 60 31.40 -8.38 -11.92
C ASP A 60 30.75 -8.06 -10.56
N CYS A 61 29.49 -7.65 -10.55
CA CYS A 61 28.77 -7.30 -9.30
C CYS A 61 27.63 -8.30 -9.05
N PRO A 62 27.71 -9.14 -8.01
CA PRO A 62 26.67 -10.13 -7.71
C PRO A 62 25.33 -9.49 -7.30
N GLY A 63 25.33 -8.21 -6.97
CA GLY A 63 24.15 -7.46 -6.60
C GLY A 63 23.83 -7.50 -5.11
N MET A 64 22.59 -7.24 -4.83
CA MET A 64 22.03 -7.15 -3.49
C MET A 64 20.75 -7.98 -3.41
N ALA A 65 20.70 -8.92 -2.48
CA ALA A 65 19.46 -9.60 -2.13
C ALA A 65 18.56 -8.63 -1.36
N VAL A 66 17.31 -8.54 -1.78
CA VAL A 66 16.31 -7.68 -1.15
C VAL A 66 15.10 -8.52 -0.78
N ALA A 67 14.67 -8.44 0.47
CA ALA A 67 13.42 -8.97 0.95
C ALA A 67 12.62 -7.83 1.60
N LEU A 68 11.41 -7.61 1.11
CA LEU A 68 10.50 -6.59 1.61
C LEU A 68 9.17 -7.23 1.98
N GLU A 69 8.77 -7.07 3.22
CA GLU A 69 7.48 -7.49 3.72
C GLU A 69 6.61 -6.25 3.98
N LEU A 70 5.47 -6.18 3.31
CA LEU A 70 4.45 -5.14 3.49
C LEU A 70 3.31 -5.71 4.33
N HIS A 71 3.04 -5.06 5.45
CA HIS A 71 2.01 -5.48 6.40
C HIS A 71 0.70 -4.72 6.18
N GLU A 72 -0.44 -5.36 6.48
CA GLU A 72 -1.77 -4.77 6.33
C GLU A 72 -2.00 -3.50 7.18
N ASP A 73 -1.24 -3.34 8.26
CA ASP A 73 -1.28 -2.17 9.14
C ASP A 73 -0.46 -0.97 8.62
N LYS A 74 -0.01 -1.04 7.36
CA LYS A 74 0.86 -0.02 6.71
C LYS A 74 2.23 0.11 7.35
N THR A 75 2.76 -0.96 7.88
CA THR A 75 4.16 -1.07 8.27
C THR A 75 4.93 -1.95 7.29
N TYR A 76 6.25 -1.89 7.34
CA TYR A 76 7.11 -2.74 6.52
C TYR A 76 8.30 -3.27 7.31
N THR A 77 8.86 -4.36 6.79
CA THR A 77 10.18 -4.88 7.16
C THR A 77 10.99 -5.03 5.87
N LEU A 78 12.09 -4.29 5.76
CA LEU A 78 12.99 -4.32 4.60
C LEU A 78 14.32 -4.92 5.03
N THR A 79 14.76 -5.95 4.34
CA THR A 79 16.08 -6.56 4.53
C THR A 79 16.87 -6.45 3.23
N ARG A 80 18.11 -6.03 3.34
CA ARG A 80 19.07 -5.91 2.23
C ARG A 80 20.36 -6.59 2.61
N GLU A 81 20.90 -7.42 1.73
CA GLU A 81 22.15 -8.13 1.92
C GLU A 81 23.02 -7.99 0.67
N SER A 82 24.23 -7.50 0.84
CA SER A 82 25.20 -7.45 -0.25
C SER A 82 25.71 -8.86 -0.57
N LEU A 83 25.64 -9.25 -1.84
CA LEU A 83 26.11 -10.56 -2.31
C LEU A 83 27.61 -10.58 -2.66
N SER A 84 28.32 -9.48 -2.42
CA SER A 84 29.75 -9.32 -2.78
C SER A 84 30.74 -10.01 -1.82
N GLY A 85 30.26 -10.79 -0.87
CA GLY A 85 31.12 -11.53 0.08
C GLY A 85 31.47 -10.77 1.37
N HIS A 86 31.11 -9.47 1.45
CA HIS A 86 31.21 -8.67 2.68
C HIS A 86 29.83 -8.56 3.34
N ASN A 87 29.08 -9.59 3.43
CA ASN A 87 27.71 -9.76 3.86
C ASN A 87 27.23 -8.73 4.90
N GLU A 88 27.12 -7.49 4.48
CA GLU A 88 26.45 -6.44 5.25
C GLU A 88 24.96 -6.66 5.13
N LEU A 89 24.35 -7.10 6.22
CA LEU A 89 22.92 -7.26 6.35
C LEU A 89 22.34 -6.00 6.98
N GLU A 90 21.47 -5.30 6.25
CA GLU A 90 20.70 -4.19 6.75
C GLU A 90 19.25 -4.64 6.95
N THR A 91 18.67 -4.35 8.11
CA THR A 91 17.25 -4.55 8.37
C THR A 91 16.62 -3.25 8.84
N LEU A 92 15.62 -2.78 8.12
CA LEU A 92 14.86 -1.55 8.40
C LEU A 92 13.39 -1.89 8.60
N THR A 93 12.78 -1.23 9.56
CA THR A 93 11.34 -1.31 9.81
C THR A 93 10.76 0.10 9.91
N GLY A 94 9.52 0.26 9.54
CA GLY A 94 8.87 1.55 9.61
C GLY A 94 7.45 1.52 9.05
N GLN A 95 6.93 2.71 8.78
CA GLN A 95 5.64 2.91 8.16
C GLN A 95 5.80 3.10 6.65
N LEU A 96 4.81 2.70 5.89
CA LEU A 96 4.68 3.01 4.48
C LEU A 96 3.57 4.04 4.25
N ARG A 97 3.69 4.78 3.18
CA ARG A 97 2.72 5.77 2.75
C ARG A 97 2.38 5.56 1.28
N PHE A 98 1.08 5.60 0.96
CA PHE A 98 0.60 5.59 -0.41
C PHE A 98 0.60 7.00 -1.00
N ASP A 99 0.86 7.10 -2.28
CA ASP A 99 0.68 8.36 -3.01
C ASP A 99 -0.82 8.70 -3.08
N ALA A 100 -1.16 9.96 -2.87
CA ALA A 100 -2.56 10.40 -2.85
C ALA A 100 -3.25 10.36 -4.22
N LYS A 101 -2.48 10.29 -5.31
CA LYS A 101 -2.97 10.29 -6.69
C LYS A 101 -2.86 8.94 -7.38
N ASP A 102 -2.01 8.07 -6.85
CA ASP A 102 -1.71 6.77 -7.45
C ASP A 102 -1.46 5.75 -6.34
N GLU A 103 -2.48 4.97 -6.02
CA GLU A 103 -2.45 3.97 -4.94
C GLU A 103 -1.46 2.82 -5.19
N ASN A 104 -0.94 2.70 -6.42
CA ASN A 104 0.11 1.73 -6.73
C ASN A 104 1.50 2.23 -6.32
N LYS A 105 1.63 3.51 -5.99
CA LYS A 105 2.88 4.10 -5.52
C LYS A 105 2.97 4.10 -4.01
N ILE A 106 4.06 3.55 -3.51
CA ILE A 106 4.36 3.44 -2.09
C ILE A 106 5.68 4.14 -1.79
N GLU A 107 5.74 4.82 -0.67
CA GLU A 107 6.96 5.34 -0.07
C GLU A 107 7.22 4.64 1.26
N LEU A 108 8.43 4.12 1.43
CA LEU A 108 8.91 3.61 2.71
C LEU A 108 9.49 4.76 3.53
N ILE A 109 8.86 5.07 4.65
CA ILE A 109 9.28 6.16 5.54
C ILE A 109 10.55 5.75 6.29
N ASN A 110 11.49 6.67 6.44
CA ASN A 110 12.81 6.48 7.07
C ASN A 110 13.78 5.57 6.28
N VAL A 111 13.51 5.30 5.02
CA VAL A 111 14.48 4.70 4.10
C VAL A 111 15.04 5.81 3.22
N SER A 112 16.35 5.99 3.20
CA SER A 112 17.02 7.12 2.51
C SER A 112 17.21 6.91 1.01
N THR A 113 17.30 5.65 0.57
CA THR A 113 17.55 5.27 -0.82
C THR A 113 16.69 4.11 -1.24
N ARG A 114 16.20 4.14 -2.49
CA ARG A 114 15.32 3.11 -3.04
C ARG A 114 14.07 2.89 -2.17
N ASN A 115 13.51 4.01 -1.70
CA ASN A 115 12.34 4.06 -0.84
C ASN A 115 11.02 4.23 -1.61
N LEU A 116 11.07 4.52 -2.90
CA LEU A 116 9.89 4.69 -3.75
C LEU A 116 9.64 3.41 -4.55
N LEU A 117 8.42 2.92 -4.46
CA LEU A 117 8.00 1.63 -5.00
C LEU A 117 6.76 1.79 -5.85
N TYR A 118 6.60 0.90 -6.81
CA TYR A 118 5.39 0.73 -7.60
C TYR A 118 4.92 -0.72 -7.52
N VAL A 119 3.67 -0.94 -7.13
CA VAL A 119 3.09 -2.28 -7.03
C VAL A 119 2.30 -2.58 -8.28
N ASP A 120 2.63 -3.66 -8.97
CA ASP A 120 1.83 -4.25 -10.02
C ASP A 120 1.11 -5.48 -9.47
N LEU A 121 -0.19 -5.33 -9.24
CA LEU A 121 -1.00 -6.40 -8.67
C LEU A 121 -1.31 -7.52 -9.67
N ASP A 122 -1.35 -7.20 -10.96
CA ASP A 122 -1.64 -8.15 -12.03
C ASP A 122 -0.44 -9.08 -12.25
N GLU A 123 0.75 -8.51 -12.32
CA GLU A 123 2.01 -9.24 -12.45
C GLU A 123 2.52 -9.80 -11.13
N LYS A 124 1.95 -9.39 -10.01
CA LYS A 124 2.37 -9.76 -8.64
C LYS A 124 3.82 -9.42 -8.35
N VAL A 125 4.23 -8.26 -8.79
CA VAL A 125 5.58 -7.74 -8.59
C VAL A 125 5.55 -6.37 -7.92
N LEU A 126 6.68 -6.02 -7.36
CA LEU A 126 6.96 -4.70 -6.80
C LEU A 126 8.21 -4.16 -7.48
N GLU A 127 8.08 -3.01 -8.11
CA GLU A 127 9.18 -2.34 -8.78
C GLU A 127 9.76 -1.23 -7.91
N ILE A 128 11.07 -1.24 -7.71
CA ILE A 128 11.78 -0.14 -7.06
C ILE A 128 11.97 0.98 -8.07
N ARG A 129 11.56 2.19 -7.71
CA ARG A 129 11.60 3.39 -8.55
C ARG A 129 12.77 4.30 -8.18
N VAL A 130 13.13 5.16 -9.13
CA VAL A 130 14.18 6.17 -8.93
C VAL A 130 13.79 7.12 -7.79
N ASP A 131 14.70 7.32 -6.85
CA ASP A 131 14.51 8.21 -5.72
C ASP A 131 14.13 9.64 -6.16
N LYS A 132 13.26 10.28 -5.40
CA LYS A 132 12.69 11.62 -5.61
C LYS A 132 11.75 11.75 -6.81
N THR A 133 11.94 11.03 -7.90
CA THR A 133 11.14 11.18 -9.13
C THR A 133 10.07 10.11 -9.31
N ALA A 134 10.21 8.96 -8.64
CA ALA A 134 9.38 7.77 -8.78
C ALA A 134 9.26 7.27 -10.24
N LYS A 135 10.22 7.62 -11.10
CA LYS A 135 10.29 7.11 -12.48
C LYS A 135 10.89 5.72 -12.49
N PRO A 136 10.55 4.88 -13.48
CA PRO A 136 11.24 3.61 -13.68
C PRO A 136 12.75 3.83 -13.89
N TYR A 137 13.55 2.89 -13.42
CA TYR A 137 14.96 2.82 -13.84
C TYR A 137 15.05 2.46 -15.33
N GLN A 138 16.14 2.80 -15.98
CA GLN A 138 16.36 2.49 -17.40
C GLN A 138 16.38 0.96 -17.61
N MET A 139 17.02 0.21 -16.71
CA MET A 139 17.01 -1.24 -16.67
C MET A 139 15.97 -1.72 -15.64
N GLN A 140 14.70 -1.53 -15.98
CA GLN A 140 13.57 -1.76 -15.09
C GLN A 140 13.54 -3.17 -14.49
N SER A 141 13.85 -4.19 -15.30
CA SER A 141 13.87 -5.59 -14.89
C SER A 141 14.86 -5.90 -13.75
N ASP A 142 15.89 -5.07 -13.59
CA ASP A 142 16.88 -5.24 -12.54
C ASP A 142 16.39 -4.76 -11.17
N PHE A 143 15.26 -4.09 -11.12
CA PHE A 143 14.69 -3.48 -9.92
C PHE A 143 13.31 -4.04 -9.54
N VAL A 144 13.02 -5.26 -9.95
CA VAL A 144 11.76 -5.95 -9.67
C VAL A 144 11.94 -6.96 -8.54
N LEU A 145 10.98 -6.97 -7.62
CA LEU A 145 10.83 -7.98 -6.57
C LEU A 145 9.56 -8.79 -6.84
N ASP A 146 9.66 -10.10 -6.82
CA ASP A 146 8.53 -11.01 -7.01
C ASP A 146 7.78 -11.23 -5.70
N LYS A 147 6.45 -11.23 -5.75
CA LYS A 147 5.61 -11.54 -4.60
C LYS A 147 5.67 -13.04 -4.32
N LEU A 148 6.00 -13.39 -3.09
CA LEU A 148 5.97 -14.78 -2.64
C LEU A 148 4.52 -15.25 -2.42
N ALA A 149 4.28 -16.50 -2.71
CA ALA A 149 2.97 -17.13 -2.50
C ALA A 149 2.61 -17.24 -1.00
#